data_74c4fdf3691f16b82762d125163c1d40
#
_entry.id   74c4fdf3691f16b82762d125163c1d40
#
_cell.length_a   1.000
_cell.length_b   1.000
_cell.length_c   1.000
_cell.angle_alpha   90.00
_cell.angle_beta   90.00
_cell.angle_gamma   90.00
#
_symmetry.space_group_name_H-M   'P 1'
#
loop_
_entity.id
_entity.type
_entity.pdbx_description
1 polymer ?
#
loop_
_entity_poly.entity_id
_entity_poly.type
_entity_poly.pdbx_seq_one_letter_code
_entity_poly.pdbx_strand_id
1 'polypeptide(L)'
;MNGVCNRVLIGGVLALMWLCPPAGAQGVPNRTEQQEQIDPKTTTRVTLGGTSGTPGTSVVVPIYFTPAENLQVGRIKLEVHYVSVNLKFSKLDTGIAAELGGVDVHAEVKEGKNERGVETQTVTVTASFLSPAPPQKGIPAGLLAYMTLKLTDTARTASVSLRATAEASELGGNKPVQNLRAFETKVDVLAPGTQPLLACFFFTH
;
A
#
# COMPACT_ATOMS: atom_id res chain seq x y z
N MET A 1 20.93 -85.88 -10.42
CA MET A 1 21.39 -86.65 -9.24
C MET A 1 21.05 -85.80 -8.04
N ASN A 2 20.05 -86.27 -7.28
CA ASN A 2 19.98 -86.40 -5.82
C ASN A 2 20.18 -85.10 -5.03
N GLY A 3 19.41 -84.76 -4.13
CA GLY A 3 18.23 -85.36 -3.47
C GLY A 3 17.65 -84.39 -2.47
N VAL A 4 16.42 -84.48 -2.33
CA VAL A 4 15.51 -84.35 -1.21
C VAL A 4 16.14 -84.11 0.15
N CYS A 5 15.68 -83.12 0.92
CA CYS A 5 15.15 -83.37 2.25
C CYS A 5 14.35 -82.22 2.83
N ASN A 6 13.19 -82.51 3.03
CA ASN A 6 12.07 -81.98 3.79
C ASN A 6 12.43 -81.76 5.27
N ARG A 7 12.07 -80.66 5.88
CA ARG A 7 11.57 -80.65 7.28
C ARG A 7 10.80 -79.38 7.59
N VAL A 8 9.58 -79.58 7.83
CA VAL A 8 8.56 -78.79 8.54
C VAL A 8 9.04 -78.47 9.94
N LEU A 9 8.91 -77.25 10.41
CA LEU A 9 8.64 -76.99 11.82
C LEU A 9 7.89 -75.65 11.99
N ILE A 10 6.81 -75.81 12.60
CA ILE A 10 5.77 -74.93 13.12
C ILE A 10 6.33 -73.91 14.09
N GLY A 11 5.76 -72.73 14.12
CA GLY A 11 5.64 -72.00 15.39
C GLY A 11 6.14 -70.56 15.37
N GLY A 12 5.24 -69.64 15.61
CA GLY A 12 5.58 -68.35 16.17
C GLY A 12 4.99 -67.16 15.41
N VAL A 13 3.69 -66.96 15.56
CA VAL A 13 3.03 -65.67 15.29
C VAL A 13 3.55 -64.67 16.32
N LEU A 14 4.50 -63.82 15.93
CA LEU A 14 4.85 -62.65 16.71
C LEU A 14 4.24 -61.44 15.97
N ALA A 15 3.10 -61.00 16.49
CA ALA A 15 2.48 -59.74 16.11
C ALA A 15 3.40 -58.58 16.55
N LEU A 16 4.23 -58.09 15.63
CA LEU A 16 4.88 -56.77 15.82
C LEU A 16 3.83 -55.69 15.56
N MET A 17 3.22 -55.23 16.65
CA MET A 17 2.54 -53.93 16.64
C MET A 17 3.56 -52.86 16.33
N TRP A 18 3.52 -52.35 15.10
CA TRP A 18 4.17 -51.10 14.73
C TRP A 18 3.41 -49.98 15.45
N LEU A 19 3.98 -49.51 16.58
CA LEU A 19 3.64 -48.21 17.13
C LEU A 19 4.13 -47.15 16.14
N CYS A 20 3.25 -46.66 15.27
CA CYS A 20 3.47 -45.38 14.59
C CYS A 20 3.53 -44.30 15.65
N PRO A 21 4.64 -43.58 15.79
CA PRO A 21 4.64 -42.34 16.59
C PRO A 21 3.66 -41.36 15.94
N PRO A 22 2.83 -40.64 16.71
CA PRO A 22 1.98 -39.62 16.18
C PRO A 22 2.91 -38.58 15.51
N ALA A 23 2.73 -38.38 14.21
CA ALA A 23 3.36 -37.28 13.49
C ALA A 23 2.99 -36.01 14.25
N GLY A 24 3.95 -35.48 15.00
CA GLY A 24 3.83 -34.17 15.63
C GLY A 24 3.49 -33.18 14.53
N ALA A 25 2.30 -32.63 14.58
CA ALA A 25 1.93 -31.46 13.79
C ALA A 25 2.99 -30.39 14.10
N GLN A 26 3.97 -30.26 13.19
CA GLN A 26 4.84 -29.09 13.19
C GLN A 26 3.92 -27.91 12.96
N GLY A 27 3.58 -27.22 14.05
CA GLY A 27 2.91 -25.96 13.99
C GLY A 27 3.70 -25.08 13.06
N VAL A 28 3.12 -24.80 11.88
CA VAL A 28 3.56 -23.73 11.01
C VAL A 28 3.70 -22.54 11.95
N PRO A 29 4.90 -21.91 12.06
CA PRO A 29 5.00 -20.71 12.84
C PRO A 29 4.00 -19.74 12.21
N ASN A 30 2.90 -19.47 12.91
CA ASN A 30 2.05 -18.34 12.64
C ASN A 30 2.97 -17.14 12.70
N ARG A 31 3.47 -16.73 11.54
CA ARG A 31 4.04 -15.42 11.33
C ARG A 31 2.86 -14.48 11.45
N THR A 32 2.44 -14.26 12.66
CA THR A 32 1.63 -13.13 13.05
C THR A 32 2.51 -11.95 12.65
N GLU A 33 2.31 -11.45 11.43
CA GLU A 33 2.71 -10.09 11.11
C GLU A 33 2.08 -9.30 12.25
N GLN A 34 2.91 -8.84 13.17
CA GLN A 34 2.52 -7.84 14.14
C GLN A 34 2.15 -6.64 13.26
N GLN A 35 0.89 -6.59 12.86
CA GLN A 35 0.28 -5.34 12.43
C GLN A 35 0.45 -4.45 13.64
N GLU A 36 1.48 -3.63 13.58
CA GLU A 36 1.74 -2.58 14.55
C GLU A 36 0.41 -1.86 14.73
N GLN A 37 -0.21 -2.06 15.87
CA GLN A 37 -1.57 -1.61 16.14
C GLN A 37 -1.51 -0.09 16.22
N ILE A 38 -1.72 0.55 15.06
CA ILE A 38 -1.63 1.99 14.90
C ILE A 38 -2.83 2.59 15.65
N ASP A 39 -2.55 3.28 16.74
CA ASP A 39 -3.58 4.00 17.47
C ASP A 39 -4.05 5.19 16.61
N PRO A 40 -5.32 5.16 16.13
CA PRO A 40 -5.85 6.21 15.28
C PRO A 40 -5.95 7.57 15.97
N LYS A 41 -5.94 7.60 17.30
CA LYS A 41 -6.04 8.84 18.09
C LYS A 41 -4.74 9.59 18.14
N THR A 42 -3.62 8.89 18.16
CA THR A 42 -2.29 9.49 18.35
C THR A 42 -1.48 9.57 17.07
N THR A 43 -1.90 8.89 16.00
CA THR A 43 -1.14 8.80 14.76
C THR A 43 -1.81 9.58 13.62
N THR A 44 -1.11 10.58 13.12
CA THR A 44 -1.48 11.26 11.86
C THR A 44 -1.17 10.37 10.68
N ARG A 45 -2.07 10.28 9.72
CA ARG A 45 -1.96 9.35 8.59
C ARG A 45 -2.20 10.03 7.25
N VAL A 46 -1.38 9.65 6.26
CA VAL A 46 -1.62 9.89 4.84
C VAL A 46 -1.75 8.53 4.17
N THR A 47 -2.86 8.27 3.49
CA THR A 47 -3.15 6.96 2.90
C THR A 47 -3.41 7.10 1.42
N LEU A 48 -2.73 6.29 0.61
CA LEU A 48 -2.99 6.17 -0.82
C LEU A 48 -4.01 5.06 -1.07
N GLY A 49 -5.06 5.33 -1.84
CA GLY A 49 -6.01 4.30 -2.26
C GLY A 49 -5.46 3.44 -3.39
N GLY A 50 -5.74 2.13 -3.34
CA GLY A 50 -5.39 1.20 -4.41
C GLY A 50 -6.30 1.37 -5.62
N THR A 51 -5.78 1.04 -6.81
CA THR A 51 -6.55 1.09 -8.06
C THR A 51 -6.01 0.07 -9.07
N SER A 52 -6.80 -0.18 -10.11
CA SER A 52 -6.40 -1.07 -11.21
C SER A 52 -6.85 -0.51 -12.56
N GLY A 53 -6.15 -0.88 -13.62
CA GLY A 53 -6.50 -0.47 -14.97
C GLY A 53 -5.83 -1.30 -16.04
N THR A 54 -6.22 -1.11 -17.29
CA THR A 54 -5.64 -1.77 -18.47
C THR A 54 -4.65 -0.85 -19.19
N PRO A 55 -3.71 -1.38 -19.98
CA PRO A 55 -2.79 -0.57 -20.78
C PRO A 55 -3.51 0.52 -21.59
N GLY A 56 -2.93 1.70 -21.67
CA GLY A 56 -3.49 2.87 -22.37
C GLY A 56 -4.53 3.66 -21.58
N THR A 57 -5.03 3.15 -20.43
CA THR A 57 -6.03 3.87 -19.62
C THR A 57 -5.38 4.75 -18.55
N SER A 58 -6.17 5.65 -17.99
CA SER A 58 -5.80 6.41 -16.79
C SER A 58 -6.48 5.82 -15.57
N VAL A 59 -5.76 5.81 -14.46
CA VAL A 59 -6.24 5.38 -13.16
C VAL A 59 -6.11 6.51 -12.15
N VAL A 60 -6.98 6.54 -11.17
CA VAL A 60 -7.00 7.56 -10.11
C VAL A 60 -6.62 6.93 -8.79
N VAL A 61 -5.63 7.50 -8.14
CA VAL A 61 -5.18 7.14 -6.79
C VAL A 61 -5.64 8.25 -5.84
N PRO A 62 -6.64 8.00 -5.00
CA PRO A 62 -7.08 8.98 -4.01
C PRO A 62 -6.04 9.08 -2.88
N ILE A 63 -5.82 10.30 -2.39
CA ILE A 63 -4.93 10.61 -1.27
C ILE A 63 -5.79 11.09 -0.11
N TYR A 64 -5.83 10.30 0.95
CA TYR A 64 -6.58 10.61 2.17
C TYR A 64 -5.64 11.10 3.26
N PHE A 65 -6.13 12.07 4.03
CA PHE A 65 -5.47 12.59 5.21
C PHE A 65 -6.33 12.40 6.44
N THR A 66 -5.71 11.97 7.54
CA THR A 66 -6.36 11.83 8.84
C THR A 66 -5.40 12.35 9.91
N PRO A 67 -5.62 13.54 10.48
CA PRO A 67 -4.81 14.04 11.58
C PRO A 67 -5.07 13.22 12.86
N ALA A 68 -4.08 13.18 13.75
CA ALA A 68 -4.30 12.69 15.10
C ALA A 68 -5.32 13.57 15.84
N GLU A 69 -5.95 13.02 16.87
CA GLU A 69 -6.94 13.73 17.68
C GLU A 69 -6.33 15.03 18.27
N ASN A 70 -7.04 16.14 18.13
CA ASN A 70 -6.62 17.48 18.59
C ASN A 70 -5.36 18.06 17.93
N LEU A 71 -4.79 17.42 16.92
CA LEU A 71 -3.64 17.95 16.20
C LEU A 71 -4.11 18.80 15.01
N GLN A 72 -3.60 20.02 14.94
CA GLN A 72 -3.84 20.91 13.81
C GLN A 72 -2.61 20.94 12.90
N VAL A 73 -2.75 20.41 11.70
CA VAL A 73 -1.67 20.34 10.70
C VAL A 73 -1.81 21.52 9.75
N GLY A 74 -0.72 22.27 9.55
CA GLY A 74 -0.68 23.44 8.68
C GLY A 74 -0.15 23.17 7.29
N ARG A 75 0.72 22.16 7.14
CA ARG A 75 1.35 21.76 5.88
C ARG A 75 1.62 20.27 5.86
N ILE A 76 1.44 19.67 4.68
CA ILE A 76 1.79 18.29 4.39
C ILE A 76 2.64 18.26 3.13
N LYS A 77 3.70 17.45 3.14
CA LYS A 77 4.49 17.07 1.98
C LYS A 77 4.48 15.56 1.89
N LEU A 78 3.98 15.02 0.79
CA LEU A 78 3.91 13.60 0.50
C LEU A 78 4.79 13.31 -0.71
N GLU A 79 5.72 12.39 -0.60
CA GLU A 79 6.52 11.90 -1.73
C GLU A 79 6.07 10.50 -2.09
N VAL A 80 5.67 10.31 -3.34
CA VAL A 80 5.25 9.02 -3.91
C VAL A 80 6.28 8.59 -4.94
N HIS A 81 6.99 7.50 -4.64
CA HIS A 81 8.04 6.96 -5.50
C HIS A 81 7.61 5.64 -6.12
N TYR A 82 7.81 5.49 -7.43
CA TYR A 82 7.45 4.26 -8.17
C TYR A 82 8.30 4.06 -9.44
N VAL A 83 8.27 2.81 -9.95
CA VAL A 83 8.84 2.46 -11.26
C VAL A 83 7.91 2.95 -12.36
N SER A 84 8.42 3.83 -13.23
CA SER A 84 7.60 4.58 -14.18
C SER A 84 7.54 3.97 -15.59
N VAL A 85 8.07 2.75 -15.80
CA VAL A 85 8.05 2.06 -17.11
C VAL A 85 6.62 1.80 -17.60
N ASN A 86 5.74 1.35 -16.69
CA ASN A 86 4.34 1.04 -17.01
C ASN A 86 3.35 2.14 -16.61
N LEU A 87 3.81 3.15 -15.88
CA LEU A 87 2.95 4.09 -15.18
C LEU A 87 3.59 5.49 -15.18
N LYS A 88 2.88 6.49 -15.65
CA LYS A 88 3.35 7.88 -15.69
C LYS A 88 2.38 8.80 -14.97
N PHE A 89 2.89 9.77 -14.22
CA PHE A 89 2.07 10.83 -13.65
C PHE A 89 1.42 11.65 -14.76
N SER A 90 0.16 11.99 -14.59
CA SER A 90 -0.61 12.81 -15.54
C SER A 90 -1.01 14.15 -14.93
N LYS A 91 -1.73 14.14 -13.81
CA LYS A 91 -2.19 15.35 -13.12
C LYS A 91 -2.54 15.07 -11.66
N LEU A 92 -2.67 16.15 -10.91
CA LEU A 92 -3.23 16.15 -9.55
C LEU A 92 -4.47 17.04 -9.54
N ASP A 93 -5.56 16.52 -8.98
CA ASP A 93 -6.80 17.29 -8.77
C ASP A 93 -7.02 17.42 -7.25
N THR A 94 -7.54 18.56 -6.82
CA THR A 94 -7.85 18.83 -5.41
C THR A 94 -9.01 17.96 -4.93
N GLY A 95 -8.93 17.44 -3.72
CA GLY A 95 -9.99 16.66 -3.09
C GLY A 95 -10.91 17.52 -2.24
N ILE A 96 -12.11 16.98 -1.93
CA ILE A 96 -13.17 17.74 -1.23
C ILE A 96 -12.72 18.28 0.14
N ALA A 97 -11.89 17.55 0.89
CA ALA A 97 -11.40 18.04 2.17
C ALA A 97 -10.49 19.27 2.01
N ALA A 98 -9.64 19.27 0.99
CA ALA A 98 -8.79 20.41 0.70
C ALA A 98 -9.58 21.62 0.20
N GLU A 99 -10.57 21.43 -0.69
CA GLU A 99 -11.45 22.48 -1.17
C GLU A 99 -12.21 23.14 -0.02
N LEU A 100 -12.86 22.36 0.84
CA LEU A 100 -13.61 22.86 2.00
C LEU A 100 -12.69 23.52 3.04
N GLY A 101 -11.43 23.09 3.13
CA GLY A 101 -10.43 23.64 4.04
C GLY A 101 -9.71 24.88 3.52
N GLY A 102 -9.91 25.28 2.26
CA GLY A 102 -9.13 26.36 1.63
C GLY A 102 -7.65 26.01 1.49
N VAL A 103 -7.36 24.72 1.26
CA VAL A 103 -6.01 24.17 1.14
C VAL A 103 -5.64 24.07 -0.33
N ASP A 104 -4.50 24.68 -0.70
CA ASP A 104 -3.89 24.48 -1.99
C ASP A 104 -3.14 23.16 -2.06
N VAL A 105 -3.33 22.43 -3.14
CA VAL A 105 -2.65 21.15 -3.37
C VAL A 105 -1.98 21.17 -4.73
N HIS A 106 -0.67 21.01 -4.77
CA HIS A 106 0.09 20.97 -6.00
C HIS A 106 1.07 19.82 -6.03
N ALA A 107 1.49 19.42 -7.23
CA ALA A 107 2.42 18.35 -7.45
C ALA A 107 3.64 18.78 -8.25
N GLU A 108 4.80 18.31 -7.85
CA GLU A 108 6.04 18.36 -8.59
C GLU A 108 6.48 16.95 -8.96
N VAL A 109 6.98 16.76 -10.18
CA VAL A 109 7.43 15.45 -10.67
C VAL A 109 8.91 15.47 -10.95
N LYS A 110 9.62 14.52 -10.39
CA LYS A 110 11.03 14.29 -10.64
C LYS A 110 11.21 12.91 -11.29
N GLU A 111 11.84 12.90 -12.46
CA GLU A 111 12.24 11.68 -13.14
C GLU A 111 13.63 11.23 -12.69
N GLY A 112 13.84 9.91 -12.65
CA GLY A 112 15.10 9.33 -12.24
C GLY A 112 15.27 7.91 -12.77
N LYS A 113 16.35 7.28 -12.33
CA LYS A 113 16.61 5.85 -12.55
C LYS A 113 17.04 5.22 -11.23
N ASN A 114 16.61 3.99 -11.01
CA ASN A 114 17.08 3.22 -9.88
C ASN A 114 18.50 2.64 -10.14
N GLU A 115 19.08 1.97 -9.17
CA GLU A 115 20.41 1.34 -9.25
C GLU A 115 20.56 0.35 -10.41
N ARG A 116 19.45 -0.20 -10.89
CA ARG A 116 19.40 -1.14 -12.04
C ARG A 116 19.19 -0.43 -13.37
N GLY A 117 19.20 0.91 -13.39
CA GLY A 117 18.96 1.72 -14.58
C GLY A 117 17.49 1.79 -15.03
N VAL A 118 16.54 1.27 -14.24
CA VAL A 118 15.11 1.29 -14.57
C VAL A 118 14.53 2.67 -14.26
N GLU A 119 13.72 3.21 -15.17
CA GLU A 119 13.06 4.51 -15.00
C GLU A 119 12.15 4.53 -13.78
N THR A 120 12.24 5.62 -13.03
CA THR A 120 11.42 5.89 -11.85
C THR A 120 10.87 7.30 -11.90
N GLN A 121 9.75 7.53 -11.23
CA GLN A 121 9.24 8.87 -10.95
C GLN A 121 9.03 9.03 -9.44
N THR A 122 9.28 10.24 -8.96
CA THR A 122 8.90 10.70 -7.64
C THR A 122 7.96 11.87 -7.81
N VAL A 123 6.72 11.71 -7.33
CA VAL A 123 5.72 12.77 -7.30
C VAL A 123 5.69 13.35 -5.90
N THR A 124 6.05 14.61 -5.77
CA THR A 124 5.97 15.35 -4.51
C THR A 124 4.68 16.14 -4.48
N VAL A 125 3.75 15.76 -3.62
CA VAL A 125 2.48 16.45 -3.38
C VAL A 125 2.63 17.33 -2.15
N THR A 126 2.36 18.62 -2.30
CA THR A 126 2.35 19.58 -1.19
C THR A 126 0.94 20.11 -0.99
N ALA A 127 0.47 20.05 0.26
CA ALA A 127 -0.79 20.65 0.67
C ALA A 127 -0.51 21.72 1.73
N SER A 128 -0.98 22.95 1.49
CA SER A 128 -0.81 24.08 2.38
C SER A 128 -1.92 25.10 2.19
N PHE A 129 -2.08 26.02 3.11
CA PHE A 129 -3.13 27.05 2.99
C PHE A 129 -2.77 28.11 1.95
N LEU A 130 -3.77 28.52 1.17
CA LEU A 130 -3.65 29.57 0.15
C LEU A 130 -3.41 30.97 0.76
N SER A 131 -3.94 31.21 1.95
CA SER A 131 -3.86 32.53 2.59
C SER A 131 -2.70 32.61 3.59
N PRO A 132 -1.94 33.73 3.61
CA PRO A 132 -0.93 33.97 4.63
C PRO A 132 -1.53 34.23 6.03
N ALA A 133 -2.82 34.56 6.12
CA ALA A 133 -3.51 34.68 7.39
C ALA A 133 -3.62 33.28 8.03
N PRO A 134 -3.25 33.13 9.31
CA PRO A 134 -3.31 31.82 9.94
C PRO A 134 -4.77 31.35 9.94
N PRO A 135 -5.07 30.19 9.35
CA PRO A 135 -6.39 29.59 9.44
C PRO A 135 -6.67 29.22 10.90
N GLN A 136 -7.91 29.34 11.32
CA GLN A 136 -8.31 28.99 12.68
C GLN A 136 -8.31 27.48 12.94
N LYS A 137 -8.25 26.67 11.88
CA LYS A 137 -8.24 25.21 11.93
C LYS A 137 -7.21 24.66 10.98
N GLY A 138 -6.61 23.53 11.32
CA GLY A 138 -5.68 22.81 10.47
C GLY A 138 -6.33 22.20 9.22
N ILE A 139 -5.51 21.58 8.38
CA ILE A 139 -5.95 20.82 7.19
C ILE A 139 -6.98 19.79 7.66
N PRO A 140 -8.20 19.78 7.06
CA PRO A 140 -9.26 18.89 7.51
C PRO A 140 -8.98 17.43 7.13
N ALA A 141 -9.54 16.51 7.91
CA ALA A 141 -9.53 15.10 7.59
C ALA A 141 -10.37 14.79 6.35
N GLY A 142 -9.96 13.82 5.57
CA GLY A 142 -10.70 13.33 4.42
C GLY A 142 -9.86 13.23 3.15
N LEU A 143 -10.53 13.29 2.01
CA LEU A 143 -9.91 13.21 0.70
C LEU A 143 -9.20 14.53 0.37
N LEU A 144 -7.87 14.46 0.35
CA LEU A 144 -7.00 15.62 0.14
C LEU A 144 -6.79 15.91 -1.35
N ALA A 145 -6.55 14.86 -2.15
CA ALA A 145 -6.29 14.99 -3.57
C ALA A 145 -6.60 13.70 -4.34
N TYR A 146 -6.67 13.83 -5.65
CA TYR A 146 -6.69 12.73 -6.61
C TYR A 146 -5.45 12.78 -7.50
N MET A 147 -4.61 11.78 -7.42
CA MET A 147 -3.46 11.64 -8.31
C MET A 147 -3.84 10.76 -9.50
N THR A 148 -3.87 11.34 -10.69
CA THR A 148 -4.14 10.60 -11.93
C THR A 148 -2.83 10.12 -12.54
N LEU A 149 -2.78 8.81 -12.79
CA LEU A 149 -1.65 8.13 -13.41
C LEU A 149 -2.10 7.51 -14.73
N LYS A 150 -1.29 7.63 -15.78
CA LYS A 150 -1.54 7.01 -17.09
C LYS A 150 -0.75 5.71 -17.20
N LEU A 151 -1.43 4.61 -17.47
CA LEU A 151 -0.83 3.36 -17.87
C LEU A 151 -0.34 3.46 -19.32
N THR A 152 0.92 3.12 -19.57
CA THR A 152 1.48 3.16 -20.91
C THR A 152 0.78 2.14 -21.82
N ASP A 153 0.72 2.40 -23.11
CA ASP A 153 0.07 1.50 -24.09
C ASP A 153 0.74 0.12 -24.15
N THR A 154 2.04 0.10 -23.82
CA THR A 154 2.88 -1.10 -23.77
C THR A 154 3.02 -1.70 -22.37
N ALA A 155 2.23 -1.21 -21.39
CA ALA A 155 2.30 -1.70 -20.04
C ALA A 155 1.99 -3.21 -19.98
N ARG A 156 2.81 -3.93 -19.22
CA ARG A 156 2.62 -5.36 -19.01
C ARG A 156 1.85 -5.60 -17.71
N THR A 157 1.06 -6.68 -17.69
CA THR A 157 0.37 -7.13 -16.46
C THR A 157 1.36 -7.26 -15.32
N ALA A 158 1.18 -6.43 -14.31
CA ALA A 158 2.06 -6.34 -13.15
C ALA A 158 1.39 -5.53 -12.04
N SER A 159 1.90 -5.65 -10.83
CA SER A 159 1.53 -4.79 -9.71
C SER A 159 2.66 -3.78 -9.48
N VAL A 160 2.36 -2.48 -9.62
CA VAL A 160 3.32 -1.39 -9.42
C VAL A 160 3.13 -0.81 -8.02
N SER A 161 4.13 -0.99 -7.15
CA SER A 161 4.08 -0.41 -5.80
C SER A 161 4.31 1.11 -5.85
N LEU A 162 3.43 1.86 -5.19
CA LEU A 162 3.57 3.28 -4.93
C LEU A 162 4.07 3.44 -3.49
N ARG A 163 5.38 3.63 -3.32
CA ARG A 163 5.98 3.86 -2.00
C ARG A 163 5.73 5.30 -1.58
N ALA A 164 5.31 5.49 -0.34
CA ALA A 164 4.93 6.79 0.19
C ALA A 164 5.75 7.16 1.41
N THR A 165 6.28 8.37 1.42
CA THR A 165 6.85 9.01 2.61
C THR A 165 6.17 10.36 2.81
N ALA A 166 5.95 10.77 4.05
CA ALA A 166 5.28 12.02 4.33
C ALA A 166 6.00 12.81 5.43
N GLU A 167 5.96 14.12 5.29
CA GLU A 167 6.35 15.10 6.29
C GLU A 167 5.19 16.05 6.51
N ALA A 168 4.98 16.48 7.75
CA ALA A 168 3.97 17.47 8.07
C ALA A 168 4.45 18.41 9.16
N SER A 169 3.91 19.64 9.17
CA SER A 169 4.13 20.60 10.23
C SER A 169 2.82 21.05 10.87
N GLU A 170 2.89 21.36 12.18
CA GLU A 170 1.76 21.89 12.92
C GLU A 170 1.36 23.28 12.41
N LEU A 171 0.08 23.62 12.59
CA LEU A 171 -0.46 24.92 12.22
C LEU A 171 0.19 26.04 13.05
N GLY A 172 0.52 27.15 12.37
CA GLY A 172 1.09 28.34 13.04
C GLY A 172 2.58 28.25 13.34
N GLY A 173 3.26 27.16 12.91
CA GLY A 173 4.70 27.00 13.16
C GLY A 173 5.35 25.96 12.24
N ASN A 174 6.67 25.87 12.33
CA ASN A 174 7.45 24.85 11.62
C ASN A 174 7.70 23.60 12.47
N LYS A 175 6.94 23.42 13.56
CA LYS A 175 7.11 22.25 14.42
C LYS A 175 6.69 21.00 13.66
N PRO A 176 7.60 20.01 13.49
CA PRO A 176 7.28 18.80 12.76
C PRO A 176 6.29 17.92 13.54
N VAL A 177 5.36 17.31 12.82
CA VAL A 177 4.46 16.28 13.36
C VAL A 177 5.24 15.02 13.63
N GLN A 178 5.39 14.62 14.90
CA GLN A 178 6.26 13.51 15.30
C GLN A 178 5.71 12.14 14.94
N ASN A 179 4.40 11.95 15.02
CA ASN A 179 3.76 10.65 14.78
C ASN A 179 2.95 10.68 13.48
N LEU A 180 3.67 10.77 12.35
CA LEU A 180 3.10 10.75 11.02
C LEU A 180 3.47 9.45 10.31
N ARG A 181 2.47 8.79 9.70
CA ARG A 181 2.64 7.59 8.90
C ARG A 181 2.07 7.80 7.50
N ALA A 182 2.85 7.42 6.49
CA ALA A 182 2.38 7.31 5.12
C ALA A 182 2.13 5.85 4.78
N PHE A 183 0.96 5.55 4.21
CA PHE A 183 0.59 4.20 3.79
C PHE A 183 0.70 4.09 2.28
N GLU A 184 1.59 3.21 1.86
CA GLU A 184 1.80 2.86 0.47
C GLU A 184 0.65 2.03 -0.10
N THR A 185 0.57 1.99 -1.43
CA THR A 185 -0.42 1.20 -2.16
C THR A 185 0.17 0.60 -3.42
N LYS A 186 -0.68 -0.07 -4.20
CA LYS A 186 -0.32 -0.65 -5.49
C LYS A 186 -1.31 -0.22 -6.57
N VAL A 187 -0.80 -0.13 -7.78
CA VAL A 187 -1.60 -0.03 -9.01
C VAL A 187 -1.45 -1.35 -9.75
N ASP A 188 -2.57 -2.05 -9.96
CA ASP A 188 -2.57 -3.30 -10.68
C ASP A 188 -2.84 -3.06 -12.16
N VAL A 189 -1.86 -3.40 -13.00
CA VAL A 189 -1.99 -3.41 -14.46
C VAL A 189 -2.64 -4.73 -14.87
N LEU A 190 -3.87 -4.67 -15.34
CA LEU A 190 -4.65 -5.81 -15.77
C LEU A 190 -4.33 -6.20 -17.23
N ALA A 191 -4.59 -7.45 -17.58
CA ALA A 191 -4.47 -7.90 -18.97
C ALA A 191 -5.47 -7.13 -19.87
N PRO A 192 -5.12 -6.87 -21.14
CA PRO A 192 -6.04 -6.26 -22.09
C PRO A 192 -7.38 -7.03 -22.16
N GLY A 193 -8.50 -6.30 -22.14
CA GLY A 193 -9.85 -6.87 -22.14
C GLY A 193 -10.38 -7.32 -20.79
N THR A 194 -9.59 -7.24 -19.72
CA THR A 194 -10.07 -7.46 -18.35
C THR A 194 -10.81 -6.21 -17.89
N GLN A 195 -12.03 -6.38 -17.37
CA GLN A 195 -12.74 -5.27 -16.74
C GLN A 195 -12.14 -5.02 -15.35
N PRO A 196 -11.74 -3.77 -15.02
CA PRO A 196 -11.31 -3.44 -13.68
C PRO A 196 -12.46 -3.65 -12.70
N LEU A 197 -12.17 -4.26 -11.56
CA LEU A 197 -13.14 -4.34 -10.47
C LEU A 197 -13.42 -2.91 -10.00
N LEU A 198 -14.66 -2.45 -10.20
CA LEU A 198 -15.13 -1.20 -9.62
C LEU A 198 -15.21 -1.41 -8.10
N ALA A 199 -14.21 -0.95 -7.37
CA ALA A 199 -14.28 -0.89 -5.92
C ALA A 199 -15.24 0.25 -5.55
N CYS A 200 -16.49 -0.11 -5.25
CA CYS A 200 -17.43 0.84 -4.63
C CYS A 200 -17.00 1.00 -3.17
N PHE A 201 -16.40 2.12 -2.85
CA PHE A 201 -16.14 2.49 -1.46
C PHE A 201 -17.43 3.01 -0.84
N PHE A 202 -18.09 2.17 -0.04
CA PHE A 202 -19.16 2.62 0.81
C PHE A 202 -18.55 3.21 2.09
N PHE A 203 -18.72 4.51 2.26
CA PHE A 203 -18.40 5.15 3.54
C PHE A 203 -19.63 4.93 4.45
N THR A 204 -19.46 4.07 5.46
CA THR A 204 -20.39 4.05 6.60
C THR A 204 -19.97 5.15 7.57
N HIS A 205 -20.89 6.08 7.79
CA HIS A 205 -20.79 7.14 8.79
C HIS A 205 -20.94 6.57 10.21
#